data_8060b039dd46b77f72da75702a960cea
#
_entry.id   8060b039dd46b77f72da75702a960cea
#
_cell.length_a   1.000
_cell.length_b   1.000
_cell.length_c   1.000
_cell.angle_alpha   90.00
_cell.angle_beta   90.00
_cell.angle_gamma   90.00
#
_symmetry.space_group_name_H-M   'P 1'
#
loop_
_entity.id
_entity.type
_entity.pdbx_description
1 polymer ?
#
loop_
_entity_poly.entity_id
_entity_poly.type
_entity_poly.pdbx_seq_one_letter_code
_entity_poly.pdbx_strand_id
1 'polypeptide(L)'
;MTNIRQILRHVLLLLVLVVCGSQAQAGSARIIVDTRAETLTVMRGDTVIKTFQDIAIGRYGKTYFKRQGDNKTPLGNYRIGWINRDSRYYIFLGLTYPDQEAADRGLVDERISEAQWQEIRRALKEGKIPPQKTPLGGYIGIHGLGQGDMTVHQQYNWTNGCVALTNAEIDQLLQWVRVGTPVEIR
;
A
#
# COMPACT_ATOMS: atom_id res chain seq x y z
N MET A 1 -59.56 2.89 -34.64
CA MET A 1 -58.52 2.11 -35.36
C MET A 1 -57.14 2.72 -35.03
N THR A 2 -56.48 2.22 -34.01
CA THR A 2 -55.23 2.73 -33.53
C THR A 2 -54.11 2.23 -34.44
N ASN A 3 -53.36 3.14 -34.99
CA ASN A 3 -52.42 2.94 -36.10
C ASN A 3 -51.23 2.07 -35.64
N ILE A 4 -51.14 0.84 -36.13
CA ILE A 4 -50.04 -0.13 -35.87
C ILE A 4 -48.63 0.50 -35.98
N ARG A 5 -48.50 1.52 -36.83
CA ARG A 5 -47.24 2.25 -37.00
C ARG A 5 -46.83 3.10 -35.76
N GLN A 6 -47.78 3.56 -34.95
CA GLN A 6 -47.47 4.29 -33.71
C GLN A 6 -47.03 3.34 -32.60
N ILE A 7 -47.62 2.15 -32.53
CA ILE A 7 -47.24 1.13 -31.53
C ILE A 7 -45.79 0.64 -31.80
N LEU A 8 -45.43 0.40 -33.06
CA LEU A 8 -44.04 0.00 -33.41
C LEU A 8 -43.01 1.09 -33.10
N ARG A 9 -43.35 2.38 -33.20
CA ARG A 9 -42.42 3.47 -32.84
C ARG A 9 -42.18 3.57 -31.35
N HIS A 10 -43.15 3.27 -30.51
CA HIS A 10 -42.99 3.30 -29.05
C HIS A 10 -42.25 2.06 -28.50
N VAL A 11 -42.39 0.91 -29.15
CA VAL A 11 -41.67 -0.30 -28.81
C VAL A 11 -40.18 -0.18 -29.21
N LEU A 12 -39.87 0.49 -30.32
CA LEU A 12 -38.47 0.71 -30.73
C LEU A 12 -37.74 1.75 -29.86
N LEU A 13 -38.49 2.72 -29.26
CA LEU A 13 -37.92 3.71 -28.33
C LEU A 13 -37.65 3.13 -26.93
N LEU A 14 -38.35 2.07 -26.53
CA LEU A 14 -38.16 1.40 -25.22
C LEU A 14 -37.04 0.37 -25.23
N LEU A 15 -36.56 -0.05 -26.39
CA LEU A 15 -35.45 -1.05 -26.51
C LEU A 15 -34.08 -0.43 -26.55
N VAL A 16 -33.92 0.90 -26.61
CA VAL A 16 -32.65 1.61 -26.64
C VAL A 16 -32.16 2.02 -25.22
N LEU A 17 -32.96 1.82 -24.17
CA LEU A 17 -32.68 2.33 -22.81
C LEU A 17 -32.20 1.28 -21.81
N VAL A 18 -31.77 0.09 -22.22
CA VAL A 18 -31.30 -0.97 -21.29
C VAL A 18 -29.89 -1.48 -21.63
N VAL A 19 -29.09 -0.66 -22.26
CA VAL A 19 -27.63 -0.88 -22.24
C VAL A 19 -26.97 0.24 -21.46
N CYS A 20 -27.45 0.48 -20.23
CA CYS A 20 -26.65 1.10 -19.21
C CYS A 20 -25.70 0.00 -18.69
N GLY A 21 -24.70 -0.31 -19.52
CA GLY A 21 -23.61 -1.17 -19.10
C GLY A 21 -23.07 -0.61 -17.81
N SER A 22 -23.15 -1.38 -16.71
CA SER A 22 -22.38 -1.14 -15.50
C SER A 22 -20.91 -1.03 -15.93
N GLN A 23 -20.45 0.18 -16.21
CA GLN A 23 -19.03 0.44 -16.24
C GLN A 23 -18.57 0.14 -14.82
N ALA A 24 -18.07 -1.08 -14.64
CA ALA A 24 -17.32 -1.43 -13.46
C ALA A 24 -16.27 -0.33 -13.33
N GLN A 25 -16.50 0.56 -12.37
CA GLN A 25 -15.58 1.64 -12.06
C GLN A 25 -14.28 0.93 -11.68
N ALA A 26 -13.32 0.94 -12.60
CA ALA A 26 -12.04 0.27 -12.40
C ALA A 26 -11.41 0.90 -11.16
N GLY A 27 -11.66 0.30 -10.01
CA GLY A 27 -11.20 0.77 -8.72
C GLY A 27 -9.70 1.03 -8.78
N SER A 28 -9.24 2.04 -8.06
CA SER A 28 -7.81 2.30 -7.91
C SER A 28 -7.11 1.05 -7.35
N ALA A 29 -5.88 0.80 -7.81
CA ALA A 29 -5.10 -0.30 -7.26
C ALA A 29 -4.84 -0.10 -5.77
N ARG A 30 -4.81 -1.20 -4.99
CA ARG A 30 -4.35 -1.25 -3.60
C ARG A 30 -3.38 -2.42 -3.43
N ILE A 31 -2.53 -2.32 -2.43
CA ILE A 31 -1.56 -3.35 -2.07
C ILE A 31 -2.00 -4.00 -0.76
N ILE A 32 -1.88 -5.32 -0.69
CA ILE A 32 -1.97 -6.11 0.54
C ILE A 32 -0.64 -6.84 0.72
N VAL A 33 0.03 -6.60 1.84
CA VAL A 33 1.21 -7.34 2.27
C VAL A 33 0.77 -8.30 3.36
N ASP A 34 0.80 -9.59 3.07
CA ASP A 34 0.58 -10.65 4.05
C ASP A 34 1.95 -11.11 4.58
N THR A 35 2.28 -10.66 5.80
CA THR A 35 3.58 -10.94 6.42
C THR A 35 3.73 -12.38 6.89
N ARG A 36 2.64 -13.13 7.03
CA ARG A 36 2.67 -14.54 7.41
C ARG A 36 2.88 -15.44 6.19
N ALA A 37 2.21 -15.09 5.09
CA ALA A 37 2.36 -15.79 3.81
C ALA A 37 3.57 -15.32 3.01
N GLU A 38 4.25 -14.25 3.46
CA GLU A 38 5.36 -13.59 2.77
C GLU A 38 5.01 -13.23 1.32
N THR A 39 3.82 -12.61 1.15
CA THR A 39 3.31 -12.20 -0.16
C THR A 39 2.95 -10.74 -0.22
N LEU A 40 3.10 -10.14 -1.42
CA LEU A 40 2.57 -8.83 -1.75
C LEU A 40 1.58 -8.97 -2.91
N THR A 41 0.32 -8.63 -2.67
CA THR A 41 -0.75 -8.73 -3.66
C THR A 41 -1.23 -7.35 -4.10
N VAL A 42 -1.30 -7.13 -5.40
CA VAL A 42 -1.95 -5.97 -6.01
C VAL A 42 -3.39 -6.33 -6.32
N MET A 43 -4.32 -5.55 -5.79
CA MET A 43 -5.76 -5.69 -5.99
C MET A 43 -6.32 -4.51 -6.79
N ARG A 44 -7.38 -4.76 -7.55
CA ARG A 44 -8.25 -3.72 -8.13
C ARG A 44 -9.70 -4.06 -7.81
N GLY A 45 -10.30 -3.30 -6.91
CA GLY A 45 -11.53 -3.75 -6.25
C GLY A 45 -11.28 -5.08 -5.54
N ASP A 46 -12.09 -6.10 -5.83
CA ASP A 46 -11.94 -7.45 -5.27
C ASP A 46 -11.15 -8.41 -6.17
N THR A 47 -10.64 -7.91 -7.30
CA THR A 47 -9.87 -8.73 -8.25
C THR A 47 -8.38 -8.66 -7.92
N VAL A 48 -7.74 -9.83 -7.81
CA VAL A 48 -6.28 -9.97 -7.74
C VAL A 48 -5.69 -9.69 -9.12
N ILE A 49 -4.81 -8.71 -9.21
CA ILE A 49 -4.08 -8.36 -10.44
C ILE A 49 -2.78 -9.12 -10.52
N LYS A 50 -2.03 -9.15 -9.42
CA LYS A 50 -0.72 -9.79 -9.32
C LYS A 50 -0.43 -10.14 -7.87
N THR A 51 0.20 -11.27 -7.65
CA THR A 51 0.80 -11.64 -6.37
C THR A 51 2.29 -11.88 -6.57
N PHE A 52 3.10 -11.28 -5.74
CA PHE A 52 4.53 -11.52 -5.59
C PHE A 52 4.72 -12.42 -4.38
N GLN A 53 5.51 -13.47 -4.53
CA GLN A 53 5.83 -14.45 -3.49
C GLN A 53 7.21 -14.15 -2.91
N ASP A 54 7.54 -14.77 -1.80
CA ASP A 54 8.88 -14.77 -1.21
C ASP A 54 9.42 -13.35 -0.95
N ILE A 55 8.53 -12.43 -0.55
CA ILE A 55 8.96 -11.09 -0.12
C ILE A 55 9.72 -11.19 1.19
N ALA A 56 10.73 -10.33 1.39
CA ALA A 56 11.39 -10.22 2.69
C ALA A 56 10.83 -9.05 3.50
N ILE A 57 10.68 -9.27 4.81
CA ILE A 57 10.22 -8.28 5.79
C ILE A 57 11.33 -7.96 6.81
N GLY A 58 10.98 -7.28 7.90
CA GLY A 58 11.91 -7.00 9.00
C GLY A 58 12.53 -8.27 9.57
N ARG A 59 13.87 -8.26 9.78
CA ARG A 59 14.62 -9.44 10.25
C ARG A 59 14.16 -10.01 11.59
N TYR A 60 13.44 -9.22 12.37
CA TYR A 60 12.81 -9.65 13.62
C TYR A 60 11.28 -9.73 13.52
N GLY A 61 10.77 -9.95 12.30
CA GLY A 61 9.34 -10.16 12.02
C GLY A 61 8.55 -8.86 11.97
N LYS A 62 7.35 -8.90 12.52
CA LYS A 62 6.32 -7.84 12.44
C LYS A 62 5.87 -7.35 13.81
N THR A 63 5.24 -6.17 13.88
CA THR A 63 4.77 -5.60 15.14
C THR A 63 3.69 -4.53 14.94
N TYR A 64 2.77 -4.41 15.89
CA TYR A 64 1.93 -3.22 16.06
C TYR A 64 2.61 -2.14 16.93
N PHE A 65 3.71 -2.48 17.62
CA PHE A 65 4.40 -1.63 18.60
C PHE A 65 5.80 -1.25 18.12
N LYS A 66 5.89 -0.77 16.88
CA LYS A 66 7.15 -0.41 16.24
C LYS A 66 7.94 0.61 17.08
N ARG A 67 9.25 0.38 17.17
CA ARG A 67 10.25 1.31 17.73
C ARG A 67 11.37 1.51 16.71
N GLN A 68 12.01 2.66 16.77
CA GLN A 68 13.20 2.89 15.96
C GLN A 68 14.28 1.83 16.32
N GLY A 69 14.87 1.22 15.29
CA GLY A 69 15.93 0.21 15.46
C GLY A 69 15.48 -1.20 15.86
N ASP A 70 14.17 -1.47 16.01
CA ASP A 70 13.65 -2.79 16.34
C ASP A 70 13.71 -3.82 15.19
N ASN A 71 14.01 -3.35 13.97
CA ASN A 71 14.10 -4.16 12.75
C ASN A 71 12.85 -5.02 12.46
N LYS A 72 11.67 -4.54 12.89
CA LYS A 72 10.38 -5.19 12.66
C LYS A 72 9.54 -4.42 11.66
N THR A 73 8.76 -5.10 10.85
CA THR A 73 7.80 -4.48 9.92
C THR A 73 6.55 -4.05 10.67
N PRO A 74 6.15 -2.77 10.59
CA PRO A 74 4.94 -2.31 11.25
C PRO A 74 3.71 -2.79 10.49
N LEU A 75 2.77 -3.39 11.22
CA LEU A 75 1.43 -3.72 10.75
C LEU A 75 0.57 -2.46 10.75
N GLY A 76 -0.32 -2.31 9.77
CA GLY A 76 -1.21 -1.15 9.68
C GLY A 76 -1.65 -0.81 8.27
N ASN A 77 -2.29 0.36 8.14
CA ASN A 77 -2.84 0.86 6.89
C ASN A 77 -2.13 2.15 6.47
N TYR A 78 -1.47 2.09 5.35
CA TYR A 78 -0.61 3.15 4.82
C TYR A 78 -1.04 3.54 3.41
N ARG A 79 -0.31 4.51 2.86
CA ARG A 79 -0.30 4.82 1.43
C ARG A 79 1.14 4.91 0.96
N ILE A 80 1.38 4.73 -0.33
CA ILE A 80 2.64 5.16 -0.93
C ILE A 80 2.69 6.69 -0.83
N GLY A 81 3.61 7.21 -0.04
CA GLY A 81 3.79 8.65 0.20
C GLY A 81 4.73 9.30 -0.81
N TRP A 82 5.77 8.58 -1.23
CA TRP A 82 6.74 9.03 -2.25
C TRP A 82 7.41 7.86 -2.95
N ILE A 83 8.00 8.13 -4.10
CA ILE A 83 8.80 7.15 -4.87
C ILE A 83 10.19 7.75 -5.10
N ASN A 84 11.23 7.10 -4.60
CA ASN A 84 12.62 7.43 -4.86
C ASN A 84 13.20 6.42 -5.86
N ARG A 85 13.55 6.90 -7.05
CA ARG A 85 14.15 6.09 -8.14
C ARG A 85 15.67 6.04 -8.10
N ASP A 86 16.28 6.86 -7.26
CA ASP A 86 17.73 6.91 -7.01
C ASP A 86 18.01 6.40 -5.58
N SER A 87 17.67 5.15 -5.33
CA SER A 87 17.84 4.47 -4.05
C SER A 87 18.90 3.38 -4.15
N ARG A 88 19.70 3.22 -3.09
CA ARG A 88 20.61 2.07 -2.98
C ARG A 88 19.89 0.71 -3.06
N TYR A 89 18.57 0.71 -2.84
CA TYR A 89 17.70 -0.46 -2.96
C TYR A 89 16.99 -0.53 -4.33
N TYR A 90 17.59 0.04 -5.37
CA TYR A 90 17.03 0.19 -6.69
C TYR A 90 15.93 1.27 -6.73
N ILE A 91 14.69 0.94 -6.38
CA ILE A 91 13.59 1.90 -6.24
C ILE A 91 12.96 1.69 -4.87
N PHE A 92 12.63 2.80 -4.20
CA PHE A 92 12.04 2.81 -2.88
C PHE A 92 10.69 3.55 -2.91
N LEU A 93 9.63 2.82 -2.55
CA LEU A 93 8.29 3.34 -2.41
C LEU A 93 8.03 3.57 -0.91
N GLY A 94 8.22 4.79 -0.45
CA GLY A 94 8.06 5.14 0.96
C GLY A 94 6.59 5.16 1.37
N LEU A 95 6.29 4.63 2.56
CA LEU A 95 4.95 4.57 3.12
C LEU A 95 4.67 5.75 4.06
N THR A 96 3.41 6.11 4.20
CA THR A 96 2.94 7.15 5.14
C THR A 96 2.93 6.63 6.60
N TYR A 97 3.99 5.93 6.99
CA TYR A 97 4.23 5.51 8.37
C TYR A 97 4.93 6.65 9.14
N PRO A 98 4.64 6.88 10.45
CA PRO A 98 3.61 6.21 11.25
C PRO A 98 2.19 6.65 10.90
N ASP A 99 1.23 5.72 10.95
CA ASP A 99 -0.20 6.02 10.83
C ASP A 99 -0.79 6.53 12.14
N GLN A 100 -2.09 6.88 12.12
CA GLN A 100 -2.77 7.40 13.31
C GLN A 100 -2.75 6.41 14.46
N GLU A 101 -2.99 5.13 14.17
CA GLU A 101 -3.05 4.08 15.19
C GLU A 101 -1.68 3.84 15.86
N ALA A 102 -0.59 3.86 15.06
CA ALA A 102 0.77 3.77 15.61
C ALA A 102 1.11 4.99 16.49
N ALA A 103 0.66 6.20 16.08
CA ALA A 103 0.87 7.41 16.86
C ALA A 103 0.08 7.37 18.17
N ASP A 104 -1.19 6.98 18.14
CA ASP A 104 -2.05 6.89 19.33
C ASP A 104 -1.51 5.88 20.34
N ARG A 105 -1.13 4.69 19.89
CA ARG A 105 -0.45 3.70 20.74
C ARG A 105 0.90 4.21 21.26
N GLY A 106 1.64 4.93 20.40
CA GLY A 106 2.93 5.50 20.79
C GLY A 106 2.80 6.52 21.91
N LEU A 107 1.75 7.33 21.92
CA LEU A 107 1.44 8.28 22.99
C LEU A 107 1.02 7.56 24.27
N VAL A 108 0.07 6.62 24.19
CA VAL A 108 -0.41 5.83 25.34
C VAL A 108 0.72 5.07 26.03
N ASP A 109 1.64 4.50 25.23
CA ASP A 109 2.82 3.76 25.75
C ASP A 109 4.00 4.69 26.10
N GLU A 110 3.82 6.01 26.10
CA GLU A 110 4.85 7.02 26.41
C GLU A 110 6.12 6.90 25.51
N ARG A 111 5.97 6.34 24.30
CA ARG A 111 7.08 6.21 23.32
C ARG A 111 7.32 7.48 22.53
N ILE A 112 6.30 8.35 22.45
CA ILE A 112 6.39 9.68 21.84
C ILE A 112 5.71 10.70 22.77
N SER A 113 6.13 11.95 22.66
CA SER A 113 5.49 13.06 23.38
C SER A 113 4.18 13.47 22.73
N GLU A 114 3.35 14.19 23.49
CA GLU A 114 2.13 14.85 22.96
C GLU A 114 2.44 15.73 21.74
N ALA A 115 3.54 16.50 21.78
CA ALA A 115 3.95 17.33 20.64
C ALA A 115 4.25 16.52 19.38
N GLN A 116 4.95 15.40 19.51
CA GLN A 116 5.24 14.49 18.40
C GLN A 116 3.96 13.84 17.85
N TRP A 117 3.07 13.43 18.75
CA TRP A 117 1.76 12.90 18.36
C TRP A 117 0.94 13.92 17.57
N GLN A 118 0.86 15.17 18.04
CA GLN A 118 0.15 16.24 17.35
C GLN A 118 0.75 16.53 15.96
N GLU A 119 2.07 16.49 15.83
CA GLU A 119 2.77 16.70 14.56
C GLU A 119 2.43 15.60 13.56
N ILE A 120 2.49 14.32 13.97
CA ILE A 120 2.10 13.18 13.14
C ILE A 120 0.65 13.31 12.70
N ARG A 121 -0.26 13.55 13.65
CA ARG A 121 -1.69 13.67 13.40
C ARG A 121 -2.02 14.81 12.42
N ARG A 122 -1.37 15.97 12.57
CA ARG A 122 -1.53 17.09 11.66
C ARG A 122 -1.10 16.74 10.25
N ALA A 123 0.06 16.15 10.09
CA ALA A 123 0.56 15.72 8.77
C ALA A 123 -0.41 14.74 8.10
N LEU A 124 -0.91 13.74 8.82
CA LEU A 124 -1.87 12.77 8.30
C LEU A 124 -3.20 13.43 7.91
N LYS A 125 -3.73 14.36 8.71
CA LYS A 125 -4.95 15.11 8.42
C LYS A 125 -4.82 15.98 7.17
N GLU A 126 -3.64 16.53 6.94
CA GLU A 126 -3.32 17.34 5.76
C GLU A 126 -2.94 16.50 4.53
N GLY A 127 -2.97 15.18 4.63
CA GLY A 127 -2.56 14.27 3.55
C GLY A 127 -1.06 14.33 3.24
N LYS A 128 -0.26 14.86 4.17
CA LYS A 128 1.20 14.95 4.07
C LYS A 128 1.88 13.71 4.63
N ILE A 129 3.16 13.55 4.27
CA ILE A 129 4.01 12.51 4.86
C ILE A 129 4.28 12.90 6.33
N PRO A 130 3.99 11.99 7.29
CA PRO A 130 4.27 12.26 8.69
C PRO A 130 5.79 12.31 8.96
N PRO A 131 6.23 12.88 10.10
CA PRO A 131 7.64 12.92 10.47
C PRO A 131 8.29 11.55 10.41
N GLN A 132 9.42 11.44 9.71
CA GLN A 132 10.12 10.17 9.46
C GLN A 132 11.25 9.91 10.47
N LYS A 133 11.56 10.84 11.36
CA LYS A 133 12.56 10.71 12.42
C LYS A 133 11.88 10.80 13.77
N THR A 134 11.28 9.70 14.20
CA THR A 134 10.58 9.61 15.47
C THR A 134 11.04 8.40 16.28
N PRO A 135 10.79 8.33 17.59
CA PRO A 135 11.03 7.11 18.37
C PRO A 135 10.25 5.89 17.88
N LEU A 136 9.15 6.10 17.12
CA LEU A 136 8.41 5.02 16.45
C LEU A 136 9.14 4.51 15.21
N GLY A 137 10.24 5.15 14.80
CA GLY A 137 10.93 4.92 13.55
C GLY A 137 10.36 5.75 12.41
N GLY A 138 10.69 5.38 11.18
CA GLY A 138 10.28 6.00 9.93
C GLY A 138 11.02 5.38 8.76
N TYR A 139 10.88 5.98 7.58
CA TYR A 139 11.45 5.47 6.33
C TYR A 139 11.08 4.00 6.04
N ILE A 140 9.87 3.61 6.43
CA ILE A 140 9.29 2.33 6.07
C ILE A 140 8.80 2.40 4.63
N GLY A 141 9.10 1.37 3.85
CA GLY A 141 8.73 1.35 2.44
C GLY A 141 8.71 -0.05 1.85
N ILE A 142 8.34 -0.10 0.57
CA ILE A 142 8.48 -1.26 -0.30
C ILE A 142 9.64 -0.94 -1.25
N HIS A 143 10.60 -1.84 -1.41
CA HIS A 143 11.79 -1.54 -2.23
C HIS A 143 12.37 -2.79 -2.88
N GLY A 144 13.24 -2.57 -3.86
CA GLY A 144 13.98 -3.64 -4.51
C GLY A 144 15.14 -4.14 -3.68
N LEU A 145 15.81 -5.13 -4.20
CA LEU A 145 17.02 -5.70 -3.61
C LEU A 145 18.25 -4.77 -3.79
N GLY A 146 18.22 -3.92 -4.82
CA GLY A 146 19.40 -3.15 -5.22
C GLY A 146 20.50 -4.06 -5.72
N GLN A 147 21.67 -3.97 -5.11
CA GLN A 147 22.82 -4.86 -5.37
C GLN A 147 22.97 -5.93 -4.27
N GLY A 148 21.92 -6.20 -3.50
CA GLY A 148 21.93 -7.21 -2.45
C GLY A 148 21.97 -8.63 -3.00
N ASP A 149 22.27 -9.57 -2.12
CA ASP A 149 22.38 -10.99 -2.44
C ASP A 149 21.01 -11.63 -2.58
N MET A 150 20.74 -12.23 -3.75
CA MET A 150 19.49 -12.93 -4.05
C MET A 150 19.27 -14.16 -3.15
N THR A 151 20.32 -14.88 -2.79
CA THR A 151 20.25 -16.03 -1.90
C THR A 151 19.78 -15.62 -0.50
N VAL A 152 20.33 -14.51 0.00
CA VAL A 152 19.88 -13.93 1.28
C VAL A 152 18.41 -13.52 1.20
N HIS A 153 18.00 -12.91 0.09
CA HIS A 153 16.61 -12.48 -0.11
C HIS A 153 15.63 -13.66 -0.11
N GLN A 154 16.00 -14.76 -0.73
CA GLN A 154 15.15 -15.94 -0.83
C GLN A 154 15.08 -16.77 0.46
N GLN A 155 16.07 -16.64 1.34
CA GLN A 155 16.20 -17.51 2.54
C GLN A 155 15.87 -16.80 3.85
N TYR A 156 15.94 -15.48 3.88
CA TYR A 156 15.86 -14.73 5.14
C TYR A 156 15.04 -13.45 5.02
N ASN A 157 14.34 -13.14 6.09
CA ASN A 157 13.85 -11.79 6.35
C ASN A 157 15.04 -10.94 6.81
N TRP A 158 15.46 -9.96 6.01
CA TRP A 158 16.73 -9.24 6.19
C TRP A 158 16.60 -7.74 6.39
N THR A 159 15.39 -7.18 6.22
CA THR A 159 15.21 -5.73 6.24
C THR A 159 15.22 -5.16 7.67
N ASN A 160 15.29 -3.84 7.78
CA ASN A 160 15.17 -3.13 9.05
C ASN A 160 13.71 -2.73 9.36
N GLY A 161 12.74 -3.38 8.65
CA GLY A 161 11.30 -3.15 8.81
C GLY A 161 10.58 -2.79 7.51
N CYS A 162 11.27 -2.60 6.41
CA CYS A 162 10.69 -2.46 5.08
C CYS A 162 10.19 -3.81 4.54
N VAL A 163 9.47 -3.76 3.42
CA VAL A 163 9.11 -4.90 2.60
C VAL A 163 10.01 -4.90 1.38
N ALA A 164 10.73 -5.98 1.12
CA ALA A 164 11.62 -6.07 -0.02
C ALA A 164 11.11 -7.07 -1.05
N LEU A 165 11.27 -6.71 -2.31
CA LEU A 165 11.05 -7.52 -3.50
C LEU A 165 12.34 -7.56 -4.33
N THR A 166 12.39 -8.39 -5.36
CA THR A 166 13.44 -8.29 -6.37
C THR A 166 13.31 -7.00 -7.19
N ASN A 167 14.40 -6.56 -7.84
CA ASN A 167 14.35 -5.36 -8.69
C ASN A 167 13.34 -5.51 -9.83
N ALA A 168 13.29 -6.68 -10.46
CA ALA A 168 12.35 -6.97 -11.54
C ALA A 168 10.88 -6.96 -11.08
N GLU A 169 10.61 -7.38 -9.84
CA GLU A 169 9.27 -7.32 -9.26
C GLU A 169 8.86 -5.89 -8.92
N ILE A 170 9.79 -5.04 -8.49
CA ILE A 170 9.53 -3.60 -8.32
C ILE A 170 9.14 -2.96 -9.65
N ASP A 171 9.81 -3.28 -10.74
CA ASP A 171 9.45 -2.77 -12.08
C ASP A 171 8.03 -3.22 -12.49
N GLN A 172 7.66 -4.46 -12.20
CA GLN A 172 6.30 -4.95 -12.43
C GLN A 172 5.30 -4.20 -11.53
N LEU A 173 5.58 -4.06 -10.23
CA LEU A 173 4.71 -3.40 -9.26
C LEU A 173 4.38 -1.96 -9.69
N LEU A 174 5.35 -1.23 -10.20
CA LEU A 174 5.20 0.15 -10.66
C LEU A 174 4.23 0.34 -11.84
N GLN A 175 3.83 -0.74 -12.52
CA GLN A 175 2.81 -0.67 -13.58
C GLN A 175 1.40 -0.38 -13.01
N TRP A 176 1.15 -0.67 -11.75
CA TRP A 176 -0.18 -0.56 -11.13
C TRP A 176 -0.25 0.48 -10.01
N VAL A 177 0.89 0.89 -9.45
CA VAL A 177 0.95 1.71 -8.24
C VAL A 177 1.53 3.09 -8.49
N ARG A 178 1.14 4.05 -7.65
CA ARG A 178 1.59 5.45 -7.67
C ARG A 178 1.53 6.03 -6.26
N VAL A 179 2.05 7.24 -6.09
CA VAL A 179 1.83 8.01 -4.84
C VAL A 179 0.33 8.10 -4.56
N GLY A 180 -0.05 7.84 -3.32
CA GLY A 180 -1.44 7.74 -2.87
C GLY A 180 -2.04 6.33 -2.92
N THR A 181 -1.40 5.34 -3.57
CA THR A 181 -1.89 3.95 -3.59
C THR A 181 -2.00 3.41 -2.16
N PRO A 182 -3.18 2.88 -1.74
CA PRO A 182 -3.35 2.28 -0.42
C PRO A 182 -2.50 1.01 -0.25
N VAL A 183 -1.95 0.83 0.95
CA VAL A 183 -1.13 -0.32 1.34
C VAL A 183 -1.58 -0.81 2.71
N GLU A 184 -2.04 -2.04 2.78
CA GLU A 184 -2.31 -2.76 4.03
C GLU A 184 -1.14 -3.71 4.30
N ILE A 185 -0.58 -3.68 5.50
CA ILE A 185 0.40 -4.66 6.00
C ILE A 185 -0.23 -5.40 7.18
N ARG A 186 -0.41 -6.72 7.05
CA ARG A 186 -1.09 -7.57 8.03
C ARG A 186 -0.35 -8.88 8.30
#